data_5fc294c02c99965bf88e1b5e4bcd122a
#
_entry.id   5fc294c02c99965bf88e1b5e4bcd122a
#
_cell.length_a   1.000
_cell.length_b   1.000
_cell.length_c   1.000
_cell.angle_alpha   90.00
_cell.angle_beta   90.00
_cell.angle_gamma   90.00
#
_symmetry.space_group_name_H-M   'P 1'
#
loop_
_entity.id
_entity.type
_entity.pdbx_description
1 polymer ?
#
loop_
_entity_poly.entity_id
_entity_poly.type
_entity_poly.pdbx_seq_one_letter_code
_entity_poly.pdbx_strand_id
1 'polypeptide(L)'
;SKAKFKTEVVFIDHLHYLFALTNNTQNVTLLIGDLMRTLKRIAEDNNLVIFVLAHTRKVDGNRIPRAEDVRDSALIANECDKMLVVHRDRTEGELGMTSMSPETKVVIELDRQNGKNMGYVLKLDFRDNLLVDQKYEPPKLTKPEPKPYEDKLW
;
A
#
# COMPACT_ATOMS: atom_id res chain seq x y z
N SER A 1 -4.16 15.83 -14.70
CA SER A 1 -2.97 14.95 -14.88
C SER A 1 -3.21 13.83 -15.85
N LYS A 2 -4.38 13.16 -15.86
CA LYS A 2 -4.66 12.05 -16.79
C LYS A 2 -4.52 12.46 -18.25
N ALA A 3 -5.10 13.60 -18.64
CA ALA A 3 -5.02 14.12 -20.02
C ALA A 3 -3.58 14.43 -20.45
N LYS A 4 -2.74 14.91 -19.54
CA LYS A 4 -1.35 15.30 -19.83
C LYS A 4 -0.37 14.12 -19.76
N PHE A 5 -0.55 13.20 -18.80
CA PHE A 5 0.43 12.16 -18.47
C PHE A 5 -0.09 10.74 -18.70
N LYS A 6 -1.32 10.56 -19.18
CA LYS A 6 -1.98 9.26 -19.33
C LYS A 6 -1.94 8.43 -18.04
N THR A 7 -2.16 9.11 -16.91
CA THR A 7 -2.13 8.48 -15.59
C THR A 7 -3.20 7.40 -15.48
N GLU A 8 -2.84 6.22 -15.07
CA GLU A 8 -3.75 5.08 -14.85
C GLU A 8 -3.80 4.68 -13.37
N VAL A 9 -2.72 4.92 -12.64
CA VAL A 9 -2.58 4.55 -11.23
C VAL A 9 -2.14 5.77 -10.42
N VAL A 10 -2.74 5.93 -9.25
CA VAL A 10 -2.42 7.00 -8.28
C VAL A 10 -2.13 6.38 -6.93
N PHE A 11 -1.05 6.77 -6.29
CA PHE A 11 -0.74 6.42 -4.90
C PHE A 11 -0.86 7.64 -4.01
N ILE A 12 -1.55 7.49 -2.88
CA ILE A 12 -1.73 8.53 -1.87
C ILE A 12 -1.10 8.03 -0.57
N ASP A 13 0.02 8.61 -0.19
CA ASP A 13 0.75 8.30 1.04
C ASP A 13 0.77 9.56 1.94
N HIS A 14 -0.02 9.59 2.95
CA HIS A 14 -1.06 8.66 3.39
C HIS A 14 -2.36 9.42 3.64
N LEU A 15 -3.45 8.69 3.86
CA LEU A 15 -4.80 9.25 3.98
C LEU A 15 -4.90 10.44 4.95
N HIS A 16 -4.25 10.35 6.11
CA HIS A 16 -4.33 11.38 7.15
C HIS A 16 -3.69 12.72 6.76
N TYR A 17 -2.79 12.76 5.78
CA TYR A 17 -2.25 14.03 5.26
C TYR A 17 -3.32 14.85 4.54
N LEU A 18 -4.28 14.19 3.91
CA LEU A 18 -5.35 14.89 3.20
C LEU A 18 -6.25 15.66 4.17
N PHE A 19 -6.33 15.23 5.45
CA PHE A 19 -7.09 15.96 6.49
C PHE A 19 -6.34 17.16 7.03
N ALA A 20 -5.02 17.08 7.13
CA ALA A 20 -4.21 18.20 7.58
C ALA A 20 -4.36 19.43 6.66
N LEU A 21 -4.79 19.21 5.42
CA LEU A 21 -5.05 20.27 4.44
C LEU A 21 -6.45 20.91 4.60
N THR A 22 -7.36 20.25 5.34
CA THR A 22 -8.68 20.79 5.61
C THR A 22 -8.64 21.50 6.97
N ASN A 23 -8.76 22.83 7.00
CA ASN A 23 -8.81 23.62 8.23
C ASN A 23 -10.07 23.34 9.08
N ASN A 24 -10.72 22.22 8.91
CA ASN A 24 -11.99 21.89 9.51
C ASN A 24 -11.78 20.98 10.73
N THR A 25 -12.01 21.52 11.92
CA THR A 25 -11.92 20.81 13.20
C THR A 25 -13.16 19.95 13.52
N GLN A 26 -14.12 19.89 12.59
CA GLN A 26 -15.34 19.10 12.76
C GLN A 26 -15.09 17.64 12.43
N ASN A 27 -15.67 16.78 13.21
CA ASN A 27 -15.74 15.32 13.14
C ASN A 27 -14.91 14.63 12.03
N VAL A 28 -13.64 14.33 12.35
CA VAL A 28 -12.66 13.72 11.43
C VAL A 28 -13.21 12.47 10.75
N THR A 29 -14.02 11.69 11.44
CA THR A 29 -14.61 10.45 10.94
C THR A 29 -15.53 10.68 9.73
N LEU A 30 -16.37 11.72 9.78
CA LEU A 30 -17.25 12.06 8.65
C LEU A 30 -16.44 12.56 7.45
N LEU A 31 -15.40 13.35 7.70
CA LEU A 31 -14.51 13.84 6.64
C LEU A 31 -13.79 12.68 5.92
N ILE A 32 -13.43 11.63 6.65
CA ILE A 32 -12.83 10.42 6.07
C ILE A 32 -13.80 9.77 5.09
N GLY A 33 -15.05 9.58 5.50
CA GLY A 33 -16.06 8.97 4.63
C GLY A 33 -16.30 9.80 3.35
N ASP A 34 -16.40 11.12 3.47
CA ASP A 34 -16.59 12.02 2.32
C ASP A 34 -15.38 11.99 1.37
N LEU A 35 -14.18 11.96 1.94
CA LEU A 35 -12.96 11.86 1.15
C LEU A 35 -12.88 10.53 0.40
N MET A 36 -13.14 9.41 1.06
CA MET A 36 -13.13 8.09 0.43
C MET A 36 -14.14 8.00 -0.71
N ARG A 37 -15.37 8.51 -0.52
CA ARG A 37 -16.38 8.59 -1.59
C ARG A 37 -15.93 9.47 -2.74
N THR A 38 -15.29 10.59 -2.44
CA THR A 38 -14.75 11.50 -3.47
C THR A 38 -13.65 10.83 -4.27
N LEU A 39 -12.70 10.15 -3.61
CA LEU A 39 -11.63 9.41 -4.28
C LEU A 39 -12.18 8.29 -5.15
N LYS A 40 -13.18 7.56 -4.65
CA LYS A 40 -13.85 6.50 -5.43
C LYS A 40 -14.49 7.06 -6.69
N ARG A 41 -15.26 8.15 -6.58
CA ARG A 41 -15.86 8.81 -7.75
C ARG A 41 -14.79 9.29 -8.74
N ILE A 42 -13.69 9.88 -8.27
CA ILE A 42 -12.58 10.30 -9.14
C ILE A 42 -11.98 9.08 -9.87
N ALA A 43 -11.83 7.96 -9.19
CA ALA A 43 -11.32 6.73 -9.80
C ALA A 43 -12.25 6.22 -10.91
N GLU A 44 -13.54 6.14 -10.64
CA GLU A 44 -14.57 5.69 -11.57
C GLU A 44 -14.70 6.64 -12.79
N ASP A 45 -14.88 7.93 -12.56
CA ASP A 45 -15.05 8.94 -13.61
C ASP A 45 -13.87 9.05 -14.57
N ASN A 46 -12.67 8.74 -14.07
CA ASN A 46 -11.45 8.83 -14.83
C ASN A 46 -10.85 7.48 -15.22
N ASN A 47 -11.49 6.37 -14.91
CA ASN A 47 -10.95 5.03 -15.10
C ASN A 47 -9.51 4.91 -14.54
N LEU A 48 -9.35 5.18 -13.24
CA LEU A 48 -8.10 5.15 -12.51
C LEU A 48 -8.14 4.07 -11.44
N VAL A 49 -6.98 3.54 -11.10
CA VAL A 49 -6.76 2.79 -9.86
C VAL A 49 -6.14 3.72 -8.83
N ILE A 50 -6.75 3.88 -7.67
CA ILE A 50 -6.23 4.70 -6.59
C ILE A 50 -5.86 3.81 -5.41
N PHE A 51 -4.58 3.80 -5.05
CA PHE A 51 -4.09 3.20 -3.82
C PHE A 51 -3.98 4.27 -2.74
N VAL A 52 -4.64 4.02 -1.62
CA VAL A 52 -4.59 4.92 -0.46
C VAL A 52 -3.94 4.18 0.70
N LEU A 53 -2.84 4.71 1.21
CA LEU A 53 -2.17 4.17 2.38
C LEU A 53 -2.84 4.71 3.65
N ALA A 54 -3.13 3.80 4.58
CA ALA A 54 -3.68 4.14 5.88
C ALA A 54 -2.91 3.41 6.99
N HIS A 55 -2.72 4.08 8.12
CA HIS A 55 -2.05 3.48 9.27
C HIS A 55 -3.03 2.67 10.10
N THR A 56 -2.58 1.51 10.58
CA THR A 56 -3.29 0.75 11.61
C THR A 56 -3.02 1.32 13.00
N ARG A 57 -3.92 1.06 13.94
CA ARG A 57 -3.63 1.21 15.35
C ARG A 57 -2.54 0.20 15.74
N LYS A 58 -1.87 0.47 16.85
CA LYS A 58 -0.91 -0.49 17.39
C LYS A 58 -1.65 -1.77 17.77
N VAL A 59 -1.18 -2.89 17.23
CA VAL A 59 -1.73 -4.22 17.48
C VAL A 59 -0.77 -4.97 18.40
N ASP A 60 -1.30 -5.69 19.38
CA ASP A 60 -0.49 -6.45 20.32
C ASP A 60 0.07 -7.72 19.71
N GLY A 61 1.32 -8.01 20.03
CA GLY A 61 2.04 -9.19 19.56
C GLY A 61 2.28 -9.17 18.05
N ASN A 62 2.34 -10.37 17.48
CA ASN A 62 2.56 -10.59 16.04
C ASN A 62 1.24 -10.90 15.28
N ARG A 63 0.10 -10.53 15.85
CA ARG A 63 -1.18 -10.68 15.17
C ARG A 63 -1.20 -9.79 13.92
N ILE A 64 -1.60 -10.36 12.79
CA ILE A 64 -1.82 -9.60 11.56
C ILE A 64 -2.97 -8.61 11.80
N PRO A 65 -2.79 -7.32 11.54
CA PRO A 65 -3.87 -6.34 11.63
C PRO A 65 -5.04 -6.71 10.70
N ARG A 66 -6.24 -6.31 11.11
CA ARG A 66 -7.46 -6.48 10.31
C ARG A 66 -8.07 -5.14 9.96
N ALA A 67 -9.15 -5.17 9.19
CA ALA A 67 -9.89 -3.97 8.83
C ALA A 67 -10.25 -3.12 10.04
N GLU A 68 -10.66 -3.74 11.15
CA GLU A 68 -11.03 -3.10 12.42
C GLU A 68 -9.88 -2.37 13.13
N ASP A 69 -8.63 -2.74 12.82
CA ASP A 69 -7.44 -2.11 13.38
C ASP A 69 -7.01 -0.85 12.62
N VAL A 70 -7.57 -0.61 11.46
CA VAL A 70 -7.31 0.63 10.73
C VAL A 70 -7.97 1.79 11.48
N ARG A 71 -7.24 2.89 11.67
CA ARG A 71 -7.80 4.08 12.30
C ARG A 71 -8.97 4.59 11.45
N ASP A 72 -10.11 4.86 12.10
CA ASP A 72 -11.38 5.25 11.43
C ASP A 72 -11.91 4.21 10.43
N SER A 73 -11.66 2.94 10.74
CA SER A 73 -11.77 1.77 9.86
C SER A 73 -13.12 1.56 9.20
N ALA A 74 -14.21 1.80 9.92
CA ALA A 74 -15.55 1.46 9.42
C ALA A 74 -15.85 2.18 8.10
N LEU A 75 -15.54 3.48 7.99
CA LEU A 75 -15.81 4.26 6.79
C LEU A 75 -14.84 3.94 5.65
N ILE A 76 -13.56 3.70 5.98
CA ILE A 76 -12.57 3.29 4.98
C ILE A 76 -12.95 1.93 4.40
N ALA A 77 -13.26 0.94 5.26
CA ALA A 77 -13.68 -0.38 4.81
C ALA A 77 -14.99 -0.36 4.02
N ASN A 78 -15.92 0.55 4.36
CA ASN A 78 -17.19 0.64 3.67
C ASN A 78 -17.09 1.19 2.24
N GLU A 79 -16.11 2.03 1.97
CA GLU A 79 -16.00 2.71 0.68
C GLU A 79 -14.95 2.08 -0.26
N CYS A 80 -13.93 1.40 0.27
CA CYS A 80 -12.90 0.77 -0.57
C CYS A 80 -13.42 -0.51 -1.25
N ASP A 81 -12.92 -0.80 -2.45
CA ASP A 81 -13.25 -2.02 -3.19
C ASP A 81 -12.39 -3.19 -2.73
N LYS A 82 -11.14 -2.91 -2.39
CA LYS A 82 -10.17 -3.88 -1.85
C LYS A 82 -9.39 -3.28 -0.71
N MET A 83 -9.08 -4.11 0.27
CA MET A 83 -8.19 -3.75 1.38
C MET A 83 -7.05 -4.75 1.46
N LEU A 84 -5.84 -4.24 1.37
CA LEU A 84 -4.62 -5.01 1.53
C LEU A 84 -3.97 -4.63 2.86
N VAL A 85 -3.64 -5.61 3.66
CA VAL A 85 -2.86 -5.43 4.89
C VAL A 85 -1.43 -5.89 4.64
N VAL A 86 -0.48 -5.01 4.88
CA VAL A 86 0.95 -5.31 4.81
C VAL A 86 1.48 -5.41 6.24
N HIS A 87 2.02 -6.56 6.59
CA HIS A 87 2.46 -6.85 7.96
C HIS A 87 3.83 -7.51 7.98
N ARG A 88 4.64 -7.14 8.97
CA ARG A 88 5.91 -7.79 9.28
C ARG A 88 5.92 -8.14 10.77
N ASP A 89 6.24 -9.38 11.07
CA ASP A 89 6.38 -9.83 12.45
C ASP A 89 7.57 -9.16 13.13
N ARG A 90 7.44 -8.94 14.41
CA ARG A 90 8.56 -8.54 15.28
C ARG A 90 9.22 -9.80 15.81
N THR A 91 10.53 -9.84 15.73
CA THR A 91 11.36 -10.90 16.30
C THR A 91 12.14 -10.33 17.48
N GLU A 92 12.09 -11.00 18.61
CA GLU A 92 12.95 -10.68 19.74
C GLU A 92 14.30 -11.36 19.49
N GLY A 93 15.33 -10.55 19.36
CA GLY A 93 16.71 -11.00 19.26
C GLY A 93 17.34 -11.19 20.63
N GLU A 94 18.56 -11.70 20.65
CA GLU A 94 19.40 -11.78 21.82
C GLU A 94 19.55 -10.37 22.46
N LEU A 95 19.54 -10.29 23.78
CA LEU A 95 19.64 -9.04 24.56
C LEU A 95 18.40 -8.13 24.52
N GLY A 96 17.19 -8.66 24.20
CA GLY A 96 15.96 -7.87 24.20
C GLY A 96 15.84 -6.85 23.05
N MET A 97 16.69 -6.94 22.06
CA MET A 97 16.58 -6.12 20.85
C MET A 97 15.42 -6.63 19.99
N THR A 98 14.50 -5.74 19.67
CA THR A 98 13.39 -6.06 18.75
C THR A 98 13.82 -5.74 17.32
N SER A 99 13.79 -6.74 16.45
CA SER A 99 14.00 -6.56 15.01
C SER A 99 12.74 -6.90 14.23
N MET A 100 12.67 -6.48 12.99
CA MET A 100 11.57 -6.84 12.09
C MET A 100 11.96 -8.08 11.28
N SER A 101 11.04 -9.03 11.15
CA SER A 101 11.23 -10.17 10.25
C SER A 101 11.57 -9.70 8.84
N PRO A 102 12.49 -10.37 8.12
CA PRO A 102 12.68 -10.10 6.69
C PRO A 102 11.44 -10.46 5.86
N GLU A 103 10.61 -11.39 6.34
CA GLU A 103 9.39 -11.80 5.69
C GLU A 103 8.29 -10.73 5.85
N THR A 104 7.71 -10.30 4.74
CA THR A 104 6.55 -9.42 4.70
C THR A 104 5.32 -10.21 4.25
N LYS A 105 4.24 -10.12 5.01
CA LYS A 105 2.95 -10.75 4.70
C LYS A 105 2.04 -9.69 4.09
N VAL A 106 1.48 -9.98 2.92
CA VAL A 106 0.42 -9.17 2.30
C VAL A 106 -0.86 -9.99 2.32
N VAL A 107 -1.87 -9.48 2.98
CA VAL A 107 -3.15 -10.17 3.18
C VAL A 107 -4.26 -9.37 2.51
N ILE A 108 -5.09 -10.04 1.72
CA ILE A 108 -6.32 -9.44 1.20
C ILE A 108 -7.39 -9.56 2.28
N GLU A 109 -7.62 -8.46 3.00
CA GLU A 109 -8.60 -8.42 4.09
C GLU A 109 -10.02 -8.22 3.57
N LEU A 110 -10.17 -7.48 2.47
CA LEU A 110 -11.46 -7.24 1.82
C LEU A 110 -11.30 -7.29 0.31
N ASP A 111 -12.19 -8.00 -0.36
CA ASP A 111 -12.36 -7.99 -1.82
C ASP A 111 -13.86 -8.02 -2.14
N ARG A 112 -14.44 -6.87 -2.46
CA ARG A 112 -15.87 -6.73 -2.75
C ARG A 112 -16.27 -7.36 -4.08
N GLN A 113 -15.36 -7.38 -5.05
CA GLN A 113 -15.66 -7.92 -6.38
C GLN A 113 -15.84 -9.44 -6.34
N ASN A 114 -15.06 -10.12 -5.51
CA ASN A 114 -15.08 -11.58 -5.43
C ASN A 114 -15.92 -12.12 -4.26
N GLY A 115 -16.48 -11.24 -3.41
CA GLY A 115 -17.33 -11.60 -2.29
C GLY A 115 -16.62 -12.45 -1.22
N LYS A 116 -15.31 -12.46 -1.19
CA LYS A 116 -14.51 -13.31 -0.32
C LYS A 116 -13.61 -12.43 0.56
N ASN A 117 -13.91 -12.44 1.85
CA ASN A 117 -12.92 -12.07 2.87
C ASN A 117 -11.94 -13.24 2.97
N MET A 118 -11.01 -13.34 2.04
CA MET A 118 -10.07 -14.45 1.99
C MET A 118 -8.67 -13.90 2.14
N GLY A 119 -8.08 -14.18 3.30
CA GLY A 119 -6.67 -13.97 3.51
C GLY A 119 -5.81 -14.80 2.58
N TYR A 120 -5.57 -14.32 1.37
CA TYR A 120 -4.40 -14.77 0.65
C TYR A 120 -3.21 -14.14 1.32
N VAL A 121 -2.35 -14.96 1.92
CA VAL A 121 -1.09 -14.50 2.48
C VAL A 121 -0.05 -14.63 1.38
N LEU A 122 0.38 -13.52 0.84
CA LEU A 122 1.56 -13.46 0.00
C LEU A 122 2.76 -13.19 0.91
N LYS A 123 3.73 -14.10 0.87
CA LYS A 123 4.97 -13.93 1.62
C LYS A 123 6.02 -13.34 0.71
N LEU A 124 6.53 -12.19 1.09
CA LEU A 124 7.52 -11.44 0.33
C LEU A 124 8.79 -11.27 1.15
N ASP A 125 9.93 -11.53 0.54
CA ASP A 125 11.23 -11.20 1.11
C ASP A 125 11.66 -9.81 0.66
N PHE A 126 12.30 -9.08 1.56
CA PHE A 126 12.89 -7.80 1.23
C PHE A 126 14.33 -8.01 0.74
N ARG A 127 14.56 -7.83 -0.55
CA ARG A 127 15.88 -7.96 -1.18
C ARG A 127 16.13 -6.75 -2.08
N ASP A 128 17.33 -6.20 -2.02
CA ASP A 128 17.75 -5.08 -2.89
C ASP A 128 16.75 -3.91 -2.93
N ASN A 129 16.15 -3.57 -1.79
CA ASN A 129 15.10 -2.56 -1.64
C ASN A 129 13.78 -2.88 -2.35
N LEU A 130 13.55 -4.14 -2.72
CA LEU A 130 12.31 -4.61 -3.33
C LEU A 130 11.68 -5.70 -2.46
N LEU A 131 10.34 -5.74 -2.47
CA LEU A 131 9.58 -6.87 -1.97
C LEU A 131 9.44 -7.88 -3.11
N VAL A 132 9.97 -9.08 -2.93
CA VAL A 132 9.93 -10.15 -3.93
C VAL A 132 9.19 -11.35 -3.38
N ASP A 133 8.43 -12.05 -4.23
CA ASP A 133 7.83 -13.32 -3.88
C ASP A 133 8.95 -14.32 -3.55
N GLN A 134 8.79 -15.11 -2.48
CA GLN A 134 9.77 -16.13 -2.09
C GLN A 134 10.01 -17.17 -3.21
N LYS A 135 9.05 -17.34 -4.11
CA LYS A 135 9.15 -18.20 -5.29
C LYS A 135 9.63 -17.47 -6.55
N TYR A 136 9.82 -16.14 -6.45
CA TYR A 136 10.24 -15.33 -7.59
C TYR A 136 11.74 -15.42 -7.78
N GLU A 137 12.17 -16.02 -8.89
CA GLU A 137 13.54 -15.87 -9.39
C GLU A 137 13.57 -14.63 -10.27
N PRO A 138 14.28 -13.56 -9.88
CA PRO A 138 14.38 -12.35 -10.71
C PRO A 138 15.00 -12.73 -12.06
N PRO A 139 14.52 -12.17 -13.18
CA PRO A 139 15.16 -12.36 -14.46
C PRO A 139 16.64 -11.95 -14.34
N LYS A 140 17.55 -12.77 -14.83
CA LYS A 140 18.98 -12.45 -14.86
C LYS A 140 19.12 -11.16 -15.65
N LEU A 141 19.37 -10.05 -14.96
CA LEU A 141 19.70 -8.79 -15.61
C LEU A 141 21.03 -9.00 -16.34
N THR A 142 20.95 -9.24 -17.64
CA THR A 142 22.12 -9.06 -18.52
C THR A 142 22.43 -7.57 -18.45
N LYS A 143 23.58 -7.23 -17.87
CA LYS A 143 24.06 -5.84 -17.91
C LYS A 143 24.02 -5.39 -19.36
N PRO A 144 23.37 -4.25 -19.70
CA PRO A 144 23.44 -3.73 -21.04
C PRO A 144 24.93 -3.54 -21.36
N GLU A 145 25.38 -4.09 -22.49
CA GLU A 145 26.75 -3.84 -22.94
C GLU A 145 26.95 -2.33 -23.04
N PRO A 146 28.05 -1.80 -22.51
CA PRO A 146 28.35 -0.38 -22.62
C PRO A 146 28.36 -0.03 -24.10
N LYS A 147 27.47 0.85 -24.52
CA LYS A 147 27.50 1.40 -25.87
C LYS A 147 28.86 2.04 -26.07
N PRO A 148 29.54 1.75 -27.20
CA PRO A 148 30.80 2.42 -27.51
C PRO A 148 30.57 3.93 -27.53
N TYR A 149 31.45 4.65 -26.85
CA TYR A 149 31.46 6.10 -26.86
C TYR A 149 31.72 6.56 -28.30
N GLU A 150 30.71 7.09 -28.94
CA GLU A 150 30.94 7.81 -30.22
C GLU A 150 31.59 9.16 -29.84
N ASP A 151 32.91 9.25 -30.02
CA ASP A 151 33.63 10.51 -30.03
C ASP A 151 33.09 11.36 -31.19
N LYS A 152 32.13 12.22 -30.90
CA LYS A 152 31.83 13.32 -31.82
C LYS A 152 32.92 14.36 -31.67
N LEU A 153 33.98 14.18 -32.45
CA LEU A 153 34.90 15.26 -32.76
C LEU A 153 34.15 16.33 -33.56
N TRP A 154 34.30 17.54 -33.13
CA TRP A 154 33.79 18.80 -33.72
C TRP A 154 34.39 19.04 -35.10
#